data_1daa9b5e2c86ce0b835c29120ed683dd
#
_entry.id   1daa9b5e2c86ce0b835c29120ed683dd
#
_cell.length_a   1.000
_cell.length_b   1.000
_cell.length_c   1.000
_cell.angle_alpha   90.00
_cell.angle_beta   90.00
_cell.angle_gamma   90.00
#
_symmetry.space_group_name_H-M   'P 1'
#
loop_
_entity.id
_entity.type
_entity.pdbx_description
1 polymer ?
#
loop_
_entity_poly.entity_id
_entity_poly.type
_entity_poly.pdbx_seq_one_letter_code
_entity_poly.pdbx_strand_id
1 'polypeptide(L)'
;MSDREHLERLRHHVEAALEYSGGTHHFEDVLQMVEKNQLQVWPATQSIVLTEIIVYPRLKNLHYFLAGGDLDELSRMRPMIESWGKSLGCTRVSLAGRRGWAKTFLKDEGYSPQWTVLAKKL
;
A
#
# COMPACT_ATOMS: atom_id res chain seq x y z
N MET A 1 -12.28 10.16 -13.60
CA MET A 1 -10.93 9.70 -13.99
C MET A 1 -10.79 8.23 -13.60
N SER A 2 -10.30 7.39 -14.51
CA SER A 2 -10.15 5.96 -14.27
C SER A 2 -8.95 5.67 -13.37
N ASP A 3 -8.88 4.46 -12.82
CA ASP A 3 -7.73 4.00 -12.04
C ASP A 3 -6.44 4.09 -12.86
N ARG A 4 -6.50 3.69 -14.14
CA ARG A 4 -5.36 3.76 -15.03
C ARG A 4 -4.87 5.20 -15.21
N GLU A 5 -5.79 6.14 -15.40
CA GLU A 5 -5.44 7.55 -15.54
C GLU A 5 -4.79 8.13 -14.28
N HIS A 6 -5.29 7.73 -13.10
CA HIS A 6 -4.67 8.11 -11.83
C HIS A 6 -3.27 7.54 -11.69
N LEU A 7 -3.08 6.27 -12.08
CA LEU A 7 -1.75 5.64 -12.05
C LEU A 7 -0.78 6.35 -12.98
N GLU A 8 -1.23 6.68 -14.20
CA GLU A 8 -0.39 7.41 -15.17
C GLU A 8 -0.01 8.79 -14.64
N ARG A 9 -0.97 9.52 -14.08
CA ARG A 9 -0.73 10.85 -13.51
C ARG A 9 0.26 10.82 -12.35
N LEU A 10 0.19 9.79 -11.53
CA LEU A 10 1.01 9.65 -10.32
C LEU A 10 2.14 8.63 -10.49
N ARG A 11 2.46 8.28 -11.74
CA ARG A 11 3.45 7.27 -12.07
C ARG A 11 4.78 7.48 -11.35
N HIS A 12 5.26 8.71 -11.25
CA HIS A 12 6.53 9.01 -10.60
C HIS A 12 6.53 8.62 -9.11
N HIS A 13 5.40 8.74 -8.42
CA HIS A 13 5.27 8.30 -7.03
C HIS A 13 5.23 6.77 -6.93
N VAL A 14 4.54 6.12 -7.86
CA VAL A 14 4.48 4.65 -7.92
C VAL A 14 5.88 4.08 -8.17
N GLU A 15 6.59 4.61 -9.16
CA GLU A 15 7.93 4.13 -9.50
C GLU A 15 8.93 4.36 -8.37
N ALA A 16 8.86 5.53 -7.71
CA ALA A 16 9.71 5.81 -6.56
C ALA A 16 9.49 4.81 -5.42
N ALA A 17 8.22 4.47 -5.15
CA ALA A 17 7.90 3.49 -4.12
C ALA A 17 8.34 2.08 -4.51
N LEU A 18 8.25 1.73 -5.79
CA LEU A 18 8.68 0.42 -6.29
C LEU A 18 10.18 0.19 -6.16
N GLU A 19 10.99 1.24 -6.08
CA GLU A 19 12.43 1.10 -5.84
C GLU A 19 12.73 0.37 -4.52
N TYR A 20 11.77 0.39 -3.58
CA TYR A 20 11.92 -0.27 -2.28
C TYR A 20 11.16 -1.60 -2.20
N SER A 21 10.68 -2.12 -3.33
CA SER A 21 9.94 -3.39 -3.37
C SER A 21 10.84 -4.62 -3.50
N GLY A 22 12.15 -4.43 -3.56
CA GLY A 22 13.09 -5.54 -3.74
C GLY A 22 13.13 -6.07 -5.17
N GLY A 23 12.75 -5.27 -6.16
CA GLY A 23 12.81 -5.65 -7.56
C GLY A 23 11.71 -6.61 -8.01
N THR A 24 10.62 -6.68 -7.26
CA THR A 24 9.56 -7.66 -7.52
C THR A 24 8.58 -7.23 -8.61
N HIS A 25 8.40 -5.92 -8.82
CA HIS A 25 7.39 -5.39 -9.73
C HIS A 25 7.91 -4.18 -10.51
N HIS A 26 7.49 -4.10 -11.77
CA HIS A 26 7.61 -2.89 -12.59
C HIS A 26 6.26 -2.19 -12.65
N PHE A 27 6.22 -0.97 -13.13
CA PHE A 27 4.98 -0.20 -13.25
C PHE A 27 3.92 -0.92 -14.07
N GLU A 28 4.32 -1.56 -15.16
CA GLU A 28 3.44 -2.32 -16.04
C GLU A 28 2.77 -3.48 -15.31
N ASP A 29 3.49 -4.11 -14.38
CA ASP A 29 2.94 -5.21 -13.57
C ASP A 29 1.84 -4.69 -12.64
N VAL A 30 2.05 -3.51 -12.07
CA VAL A 30 1.06 -2.85 -11.21
C VAL A 30 -0.20 -2.53 -12.01
N LEU A 31 -0.06 -1.99 -13.23
CA LEU A 31 -1.20 -1.73 -14.11
C LEU A 31 -2.01 -2.99 -14.36
N GLN A 32 -1.33 -4.11 -14.66
CA GLN A 32 -2.00 -5.39 -14.89
C GLN A 32 -2.74 -5.87 -13.64
N MET A 33 -2.14 -5.74 -12.47
CA MET A 33 -2.78 -6.15 -11.22
C MET A 33 -4.04 -5.33 -10.94
N VAL A 34 -4.00 -4.04 -11.22
CA VAL A 34 -5.18 -3.17 -11.08
C VAL A 34 -6.27 -3.57 -12.08
N GLU A 35 -5.91 -3.83 -13.32
CA GLU A 35 -6.86 -4.25 -14.36
C GLU A 35 -7.54 -5.57 -14.02
N LYS A 36 -6.84 -6.46 -13.30
CA LYS A 36 -7.37 -7.75 -12.85
C LYS A 36 -8.09 -7.66 -11.50
N ASN A 37 -8.32 -6.47 -10.98
CA ASN A 37 -8.95 -6.23 -9.69
C ASN A 37 -8.21 -6.86 -8.50
N GLN A 38 -6.89 -7.00 -8.61
CA GLN A 38 -6.05 -7.54 -7.54
C GLN A 38 -5.59 -6.47 -6.56
N LEU A 39 -5.63 -5.22 -7.00
CA LEU A 39 -5.26 -4.07 -6.18
C LEU A 39 -6.35 -3.01 -6.24
N GLN A 40 -6.57 -2.30 -5.13
CA GLN A 40 -7.42 -1.12 -5.08
C GLN A 40 -6.55 0.13 -5.19
N VAL A 41 -7.02 1.12 -5.93
CA VAL A 41 -6.31 2.38 -6.16
C VAL A 41 -6.97 3.50 -5.37
N TRP A 42 -6.16 4.17 -4.54
CA TRP A 42 -6.59 5.31 -3.72
C TRP A 42 -5.76 6.52 -4.11
N PRO A 43 -6.24 7.32 -5.07
CA PRO A 43 -5.48 8.49 -5.53
C PRO A 43 -5.81 9.73 -4.70
N ALA A 44 -4.83 10.62 -4.59
CA ALA A 44 -5.00 11.96 -4.04
C ALA A 44 -4.31 12.96 -4.96
N THR A 45 -4.20 14.21 -4.55
CA THR A 45 -3.62 15.25 -5.41
C THR A 45 -2.14 14.98 -5.69
N GLN A 46 -1.35 14.66 -4.66
CA GLN A 46 0.09 14.45 -4.76
C GLN A 46 0.53 13.11 -4.19
N SER A 47 -0.41 12.16 -4.08
CA SER A 47 -0.12 10.88 -3.43
C SER A 47 -0.98 9.78 -4.01
N ILE A 48 -0.52 8.55 -3.83
CA ILE A 48 -1.29 7.37 -4.23
C ILE A 48 -1.02 6.23 -3.24
N VAL A 49 -2.07 5.50 -2.92
CA VAL A 49 -1.98 4.29 -2.11
C VAL A 49 -2.58 3.15 -2.92
N LEU A 50 -1.92 2.02 -2.90
CA LEU A 50 -2.43 0.78 -3.49
C LEU A 50 -2.58 -0.24 -2.37
N THR A 51 -3.74 -0.87 -2.32
CA THR A 51 -4.04 -1.87 -1.29
C THR A 51 -4.45 -3.18 -1.90
N GLU A 52 -4.35 -4.25 -1.10
CA GLU A 52 -4.91 -5.55 -1.44
C GLU A 52 -5.56 -6.16 -0.21
N ILE A 53 -6.56 -7.00 -0.45
CA ILE A 53 -7.21 -7.76 0.62
C ILE A 53 -6.65 -9.18 0.57
N ILE A 54 -6.04 -9.60 1.67
CA ILE A 54 -5.48 -10.96 1.78
C ILE A 54 -6.37 -11.76 2.72
N VAL A 55 -6.93 -12.85 2.21
CA VAL A 55 -7.80 -13.73 3.00
C VAL A 55 -6.97 -14.91 3.50
N TYR A 56 -6.74 -14.93 4.81
CA TYR A 56 -6.10 -16.04 5.48
C TYR A 56 -7.18 -16.96 6.10
N PRO A 57 -6.84 -18.20 6.47
CA PRO A 57 -7.82 -19.09 7.10
C PRO A 57 -8.44 -18.53 8.38
N ARG A 58 -7.73 -17.70 9.13
CA ARG A 58 -8.17 -17.21 10.43
C ARG A 58 -8.52 -15.73 10.47
N LEU A 59 -8.16 -14.96 9.45
CA LEU A 59 -8.46 -13.55 9.41
C LEU A 59 -8.38 -12.99 7.99
N LYS A 60 -8.99 -11.83 7.80
CA LYS A 60 -8.89 -11.06 6.57
C LYS A 60 -8.03 -9.84 6.86
N ASN A 61 -7.05 -9.58 6.01
CA ASN A 61 -6.03 -8.56 6.20
C ASN A 61 -6.06 -7.52 5.07
N LEU A 62 -6.13 -6.25 5.45
CA LEU A 62 -5.94 -5.15 4.51
C LEU A 62 -4.44 -4.87 4.44
N HIS A 63 -3.84 -5.08 3.28
CA HIS A 63 -2.40 -4.87 3.12
C HIS A 63 -2.14 -3.65 2.23
N TYR A 64 -1.35 -2.71 2.75
CA TYR A 64 -0.85 -1.61 1.94
C TYR A 64 0.28 -2.14 1.06
N PHE A 65 -0.04 -2.37 -0.21
CA PHE A 65 0.93 -2.87 -1.18
C PHE A 65 1.98 -1.81 -1.49
N LEU A 66 1.53 -0.54 -1.61
CA LEU A 66 2.40 0.55 -1.99
C LEU A 66 1.78 1.88 -1.54
N ALA A 67 2.63 2.80 -1.12
CA ALA A 67 2.22 4.17 -0.83
C ALA A 67 3.35 5.11 -1.24
N GLY A 68 3.00 6.16 -1.96
CA GLY A 68 3.97 7.15 -2.41
C GLY A 68 3.37 8.54 -2.50
N GLY A 69 4.18 9.56 -2.21
CA GLY A 69 3.78 10.95 -2.31
C GLY A 69 4.01 11.73 -1.03
N ASP A 70 3.15 12.69 -0.77
CA ASP A 70 3.21 13.59 0.38
C ASP A 70 2.80 12.87 1.67
N LEU A 71 3.66 12.88 2.66
CA LEU A 71 3.44 12.15 3.91
C LEU A 71 2.20 12.64 4.67
N ASP A 72 1.97 13.96 4.70
CA ASP A 72 0.79 14.51 5.38
C ASP A 72 -0.50 14.09 4.68
N GLU A 73 -0.48 14.08 3.35
CA GLU A 73 -1.63 13.63 2.56
C GLU A 73 -1.89 12.14 2.78
N LEU A 74 -0.84 11.32 2.79
CA LEU A 74 -0.93 9.88 3.08
C LEU A 74 -1.52 9.64 4.48
N SER A 75 -1.10 10.43 5.47
CA SER A 75 -1.63 10.35 6.82
C SER A 75 -3.13 10.61 6.86
N ARG A 76 -3.61 11.59 6.08
CA ARG A 76 -5.05 11.93 6.04
C ARG A 76 -5.89 10.89 5.28
N MET A 77 -5.26 10.17 4.34
CA MET A 77 -5.96 9.13 3.54
C MET A 77 -6.20 7.86 4.35
N ARG A 78 -5.32 7.54 5.25
CA ARG A 78 -5.30 6.27 5.98
C ARG A 78 -6.62 5.93 6.69
N PRO A 79 -7.24 6.83 7.49
CA PRO A 79 -8.46 6.45 8.21
C PRO A 79 -9.60 5.99 7.30
N MET A 80 -9.77 6.62 6.16
CA MET A 80 -10.81 6.25 5.19
C MET A 80 -10.56 4.86 4.60
N ILE A 81 -9.31 4.60 4.22
CA ILE A 81 -8.92 3.31 3.65
C ILE A 81 -9.14 2.19 4.66
N GLU A 82 -8.72 2.40 5.91
CA GLU A 82 -8.86 1.39 6.96
C GLU A 82 -10.32 1.18 7.35
N SER A 83 -11.12 2.24 7.36
CA SER A 83 -12.57 2.14 7.58
C SER A 83 -13.23 1.28 6.50
N TRP A 84 -12.85 1.46 5.25
CA TRP A 84 -13.33 0.64 4.14
C TRP A 84 -12.94 -0.83 4.33
N GLY A 85 -11.68 -1.11 4.68
CA GLY A 85 -11.24 -2.47 4.94
C GLY A 85 -12.02 -3.12 6.06
N LYS A 86 -12.26 -2.39 7.14
CA LYS A 86 -13.05 -2.86 8.27
C LYS A 86 -14.47 -3.21 7.84
N SER A 87 -15.08 -2.40 6.96
CA SER A 87 -16.42 -2.66 6.45
C SER A 87 -16.50 -3.95 5.64
N LEU A 88 -15.38 -4.43 5.09
CA LEU A 88 -15.29 -5.69 4.35
C LEU A 88 -14.94 -6.88 5.25
N GLY A 89 -14.86 -6.67 6.55
CA GLY A 89 -14.54 -7.72 7.51
C GLY A 89 -13.06 -7.91 7.79
N CYS A 90 -12.20 -6.97 7.36
CA CYS A 90 -10.78 -7.03 7.72
C CYS A 90 -10.61 -6.77 9.20
N THR A 91 -9.80 -7.59 9.87
CA THR A 91 -9.51 -7.46 11.30
C THR A 91 -8.04 -7.09 11.55
N ARG A 92 -7.24 -7.01 10.51
CA ARG A 92 -5.84 -6.60 10.59
C ARG A 92 -5.51 -5.75 9.38
N VAL A 93 -4.64 -4.78 9.59
CA VAL A 93 -4.03 -4.00 8.52
C VAL A 93 -2.52 -4.11 8.64
N SER A 94 -1.83 -4.21 7.53
CA SER A 94 -0.37 -4.37 7.52
C SER A 94 0.27 -3.63 6.36
N LEU A 95 1.56 -3.37 6.50
CA LEU A 95 2.39 -2.88 5.41
C LEU A 95 3.78 -3.46 5.56
N ALA A 96 4.47 -3.64 4.44
CA ALA A 96 5.87 -4.00 4.42
C ALA A 96 6.62 -2.81 3.81
N GLY A 97 7.67 -2.35 4.47
CA GLY A 97 8.39 -1.17 4.01
C GLY A 97 9.69 -0.96 4.74
N ARG A 98 10.31 0.18 4.47
CA ARG A 98 11.56 0.57 5.13
C ARG A 98 11.33 0.77 6.63
N ARG A 99 12.38 0.54 7.40
CA ARG A 99 12.33 0.74 8.87
C ARG A 99 11.87 2.15 9.28
N GLY A 100 12.15 3.15 8.45
CA GLY A 100 11.73 4.52 8.70
C GLY A 100 10.23 4.68 8.89
N TRP A 101 9.42 3.82 8.29
CA TRP A 101 7.98 3.86 8.45
C TRP A 101 7.53 3.64 9.90
N ALA A 102 8.29 2.84 10.67
CA ALA A 102 7.97 2.60 12.08
C ALA A 102 8.15 3.85 12.95
N LYS A 103 8.81 4.87 12.44
CA LYS A 103 9.05 6.15 13.14
C LYS A 103 8.14 7.27 12.67
N THR A 104 7.20 6.97 11.78
CA THR A 104 6.26 7.96 11.25
C THR A 104 5.00 8.03 12.11
N PHE A 105 3.98 8.75 11.60
CA PHE A 105 2.66 8.81 12.22
C PHE A 105 2.06 7.43 12.50
N LEU A 106 2.50 6.40 11.81
CA LEU A 106 1.98 5.03 11.99
C LEU A 106 2.18 4.53 13.41
N LYS A 107 3.29 4.90 14.05
CA LYS A 107 3.56 4.53 15.43
C LYS A 107 2.45 4.99 16.37
N ASP A 108 2.00 6.23 16.20
CA ASP A 108 0.96 6.82 17.04
C ASP A 108 -0.44 6.26 16.72
N GLU A 109 -0.58 5.58 15.60
CA GLU A 109 -1.84 5.00 15.14
C GLU A 109 -1.96 3.51 15.44
N GLY A 110 -1.06 2.99 16.29
CA GLY A 110 -1.13 1.60 16.74
C GLY A 110 -0.35 0.60 15.90
N TYR A 111 0.41 1.07 14.92
CA TYR A 111 1.27 0.18 14.12
C TYR A 111 2.54 -0.14 14.87
N SER A 112 2.95 -1.40 14.82
CA SER A 112 4.22 -1.83 15.40
C SER A 112 4.83 -2.95 14.57
N PRO A 113 6.17 -3.11 14.59
CA PRO A 113 6.82 -4.23 13.91
C PRO A 113 6.33 -5.56 14.48
N GLN A 114 5.92 -6.48 13.59
CA GLN A 114 5.41 -7.78 13.99
C GLN A 114 6.38 -8.91 13.67
N TRP A 115 7.04 -8.82 12.51
CA TRP A 115 8.01 -9.82 12.06
C TRP A 115 9.02 -9.17 11.13
N THR A 116 10.11 -9.89 10.86
CA THR A 116 11.17 -9.41 9.97
C THR A 116 11.27 -10.36 8.78
N VAL A 117 11.36 -9.80 7.58
CA VAL A 117 11.62 -10.57 6.36
C VAL A 117 13.13 -10.64 6.16
N LEU A 118 13.63 -11.86 5.98
CA LEU A 118 15.02 -12.11 5.64
C LEU A 118 15.07 -12.62 4.21
N ALA A 119 15.99 -12.08 3.42
CA ALA A 119 16.11 -12.45 2.01
C ALA A 119 17.55 -12.67 1.62
N LYS A 120 17.77 -13.58 0.67
CA LYS A 120 19.08 -13.90 0.13
C LYS A 120 18.95 -14.10 -1.37
N LYS A 121 19.88 -13.53 -2.12
CA LYS A 121 19.98 -13.80 -3.55
C LYS A 121 20.53 -15.22 -3.75
N LEU A 122 19.85 -15.99 -4.61
CA LEU A 122 20.29 -17.36 -4.93
C LEU A 122 21.25 -17.37 -6.10
#